data_7b212455ccbf0be4ba3e7b5691b5cd4d
#
_entry.id   7b212455ccbf0be4ba3e7b5691b5cd4d
#
_cell.length_a   1.000
_cell.length_b   1.000
_cell.length_c   1.000
_cell.angle_alpha   90.00
_cell.angle_beta   90.00
_cell.angle_gamma   90.00
#
_symmetry.space_group_name_H-M   'P 1'
#
loop_
_entity.id
_entity.type
_entity.pdbx_description
1 polymer ?
#
loop_
_entity_poly.entity_id
_entity_poly.type
_entity_poly.pdbx_seq_one_letter_code
_entity_poly.pdbx_strand_id
1 'polypeptide(L)' 'MKYRVLENNNIVQSFSPQYFEDGFGWKAVYTDTFKKVSYETLEEAKEACMEHAAMQPKIVWTEDL' A
#
# COMPACT_ATOMS: atom_id res chain seq x y z
N MET A 1 3.76 -6.63 7.87
CA MET A 1 2.67 -6.33 6.91
C MET A 1 3.13 -6.69 5.50
N LYS A 2 2.26 -7.31 4.73
CA LYS A 2 2.60 -7.72 3.36
C LYS A 2 2.11 -6.69 2.36
N TYR A 3 2.88 -6.50 1.30
CA TYR A 3 2.53 -5.60 0.20
C TYR A 3 2.63 -6.33 -1.12
N ARG A 4 1.83 -5.90 -2.07
CA ARG A 4 1.93 -6.37 -3.45
C ARG A 4 1.52 -5.26 -4.39
N VAL A 5 1.93 -5.37 -5.65
CA VAL A 5 1.52 -4.45 -6.71
C VAL A 5 0.87 -5.27 -7.81
N LEU A 6 -0.35 -4.90 -8.18
CA LEU A 6 -1.06 -5.52 -9.28
C LEU A 6 -0.87 -4.69 -10.54
N GLU A 7 -0.62 -5.38 -11.65
CA GLU A 7 -0.53 -4.75 -12.95
C GLU A 7 -1.86 -4.87 -13.67
N ASN A 8 -2.41 -3.74 -14.09
CA ASN A 8 -3.70 -3.69 -14.80
C ASN A 8 -3.42 -3.35 -16.27
N ASN A 9 -3.83 -4.23 -17.17
CA ASN A 9 -3.55 -4.11 -18.61
C ASN A 9 -4.84 -3.97 -19.43
N ASN A 10 -5.72 -3.08 -19.02
CA ASN A 10 -6.96 -2.88 -19.78
C ASN A 10 -6.74 -1.90 -20.92
N ILE A 11 -7.20 -0.67 -20.78
CA ILE A 11 -7.01 0.36 -21.80
C ILE A 11 -5.68 1.07 -21.58
N VAL A 12 -5.37 1.36 -20.32
CA VAL A 12 -4.12 2.01 -19.93
C VAL A 12 -3.44 1.13 -18.90
N GLN A 13 -2.16 0.85 -19.12
CA GLN A 13 -1.37 0.10 -18.17
C GLN A 13 -1.22 0.91 -16.88
N SER A 14 -1.50 0.28 -15.76
CA SER A 14 -1.37 0.91 -14.46
C SER A 14 -0.99 -0.13 -13.41
N PHE A 15 -0.48 0.37 -12.28
CA PHE A 15 -0.01 -0.46 -11.18
C PHE A 15 -0.73 -0.06 -9.91
N SER A 16 -1.33 -1.04 -9.25
CA SER A 16 -2.14 -0.81 -8.05
C SER A 16 -1.46 -1.45 -6.85
N PRO A 17 -0.85 -0.66 -5.96
CA PRO A 17 -0.25 -1.19 -4.75
C PRO A 17 -1.33 -1.57 -3.74
N GLN A 18 -1.10 -2.70 -3.05
CA GLN A 18 -2.02 -3.20 -2.05
C GLN A 18 -1.26 -3.70 -0.83
N TYR A 19 -1.92 -3.69 0.33
CA TYR A 19 -1.39 -4.27 1.55
C TYR A 19 -2.37 -5.30 2.09
N PHE A 20 -1.82 -6.28 2.81
CA PHE A 20 -2.64 -7.33 3.42
C PHE A 20 -2.91 -7.01 4.87
N GLU A 21 -4.18 -7.04 5.27
CA GLU A 21 -4.59 -6.84 6.65
C GLU A 21 -5.28 -8.10 7.15
N ASP A 22 -4.77 -8.65 8.25
CA ASP A 22 -5.31 -9.87 8.83
C ASP A 22 -6.79 -9.70 9.18
N GLY A 23 -7.62 -10.64 8.70
CA GLY A 23 -9.06 -10.58 8.92
C GLY A 23 -9.84 -9.80 7.87
N PHE A 24 -9.16 -9.01 7.04
CA PHE A 24 -9.81 -8.16 6.03
C PHE A 24 -9.33 -8.43 4.61
N GLY A 25 -8.14 -9.02 4.46
CA GLY A 25 -7.60 -9.33 3.15
C GLY A 25 -6.81 -8.18 2.54
N TRP A 26 -6.74 -8.15 1.21
CA TRP A 26 -5.97 -7.14 0.50
C TRP A 26 -6.75 -5.84 0.37
N LYS A 27 -6.09 -4.74 0.69
CA LYS A 27 -6.67 -3.40 0.60
C LYS A 27 -5.76 -2.51 -0.25
N ALA A 28 -6.36 -1.52 -0.90
CA ALA A 28 -5.60 -0.56 -1.69
C ALA A 28 -4.73 0.32 -0.78
N VAL A 29 -3.50 0.57 -1.22
CA VAL A 29 -2.61 1.50 -0.52
C VAL A 29 -3.00 2.91 -0.90
N TYR A 30 -3.29 3.73 0.10
CA TYR A 30 -3.60 5.14 -0.09
C TYR A 30 -2.74 5.95 0.87
N THR A 31 -2.02 6.93 0.35
CA THR A 31 -1.17 7.80 1.17
C THR A 31 -1.61 9.25 0.99
N ASP A 32 -1.38 10.06 2.02
CA ASP A 32 -1.69 11.48 1.96
C ASP A 32 -0.81 12.20 0.94
N THR A 33 0.38 11.70 0.71
CA THR A 33 1.32 12.31 -0.23
C THR A 33 0.84 12.17 -1.67
N PHE A 34 0.48 10.96 -2.07
CA PHE A 34 0.11 10.69 -3.47
C PHE A 34 -1.38 10.87 -3.73
N LYS A 35 -2.23 10.54 -2.76
CA LYS A 35 -3.69 10.67 -2.85
C LYS A 35 -4.29 9.95 -4.05
N LYS A 36 -3.74 8.78 -4.39
CA LYS A 36 -4.25 7.97 -5.48
C LYS A 36 -3.97 6.49 -5.20
N VAL A 37 -4.70 5.60 -5.87
CA VAL A 37 -4.63 4.16 -5.64
C VAL A 37 -4.07 3.38 -6.81
N SER A 38 -3.71 4.06 -7.89
CA SER A 38 -3.04 3.43 -9.03
C SER A 38 -2.01 4.40 -9.62
N TYR A 39 -0.98 3.83 -10.24
CA TYR A 39 0.19 4.58 -10.70
C TYR A 39 0.57 4.13 -12.10
N GLU A 40 1.23 5.01 -12.84
CA GLU A 40 1.64 4.73 -14.21
C GLU A 40 2.86 3.82 -14.29
N THR A 41 3.68 3.78 -13.25
CA THR A 41 4.88 2.95 -13.23
C THR A 41 4.94 2.08 -12.00
N LEU A 42 5.64 0.95 -12.13
CA LEU A 42 5.87 0.05 -11.00
C LEU A 42 6.67 0.75 -9.90
N GLU A 43 7.63 1.58 -10.28
CA GLU A 43 8.46 2.30 -9.31
C GLU A 43 7.63 3.20 -8.41
N GLU A 44 6.68 3.94 -9.00
CA GLU A 44 5.80 4.80 -8.22
C GLU A 44 4.92 4.00 -7.28
N ALA A 45 4.41 2.85 -7.73
CA ALA A 45 3.59 1.99 -6.89
C ALA A 45 4.40 1.44 -5.71
N LYS A 46 5.66 1.07 -5.96
CA LYS A 46 6.55 0.61 -4.88
C LYS A 46 6.83 1.72 -3.87
N GLU A 47 7.03 2.93 -4.35
CA GLU A 47 7.24 4.09 -3.47
C GLU A 47 6.02 4.32 -2.59
N ALA A 48 4.82 4.17 -3.13
CA ALA A 48 3.59 4.30 -2.35
C ALA A 48 3.54 3.24 -1.25
N CYS A 49 3.95 2.02 -1.53
CA CYS A 49 4.01 0.97 -0.52
C CYS A 49 4.99 1.33 0.59
N MET A 50 6.17 1.82 0.23
CA MET A 50 7.19 2.22 1.20
C MET A 50 6.71 3.37 2.07
N GLU A 51 6.06 4.35 1.46
CA GLU A 51 5.51 5.47 2.21
C GLU A 51 4.41 5.03 3.17
N HIS A 52 3.53 4.16 2.71
CA HIS A 52 2.48 3.61 3.57
C HIS A 52 3.09 2.89 4.77
N ALA A 53 4.13 2.08 4.55
CA ALA A 53 4.81 1.38 5.62
C ALA A 53 5.45 2.34 6.61
N ALA A 54 6.02 3.44 6.12
CA ALA A 54 6.65 4.45 6.96
C ALA A 54 5.62 5.23 7.78
N MET A 55 4.38 5.33 7.29
CA MET A 55 3.31 6.05 7.97
C MET A 55 2.59 5.21 9.02
N GLN A 56 2.86 3.90 9.09
CA GLN A 56 2.21 3.04 10.07
C GLN A 56 2.69 3.40 11.48
N PRO A 57 1.79 3.46 12.45
CA PRO A 57 2.20 3.73 13.81
C PRO A 57 3.06 2.61 14.35
N LYS A 58 4.08 2.97 15.11
CA LYS A 58 4.92 2.00 15.79
C LYS A 58 4.39 1.76 17.18
N ILE A 59 4.38 0.50 17.60
CA ILE A 59 4.05 0.17 18.97
C ILE A 59 5.30 0.41 19.82
N VAL A 60 5.30 1.48 20.59
CA VAL A 60 6.43 1.82 21.45
C VAL A 60 6.24 1.31 22.87
N TRP A 61 5.02 0.92 23.21
CA TRP A 61 4.71 0.36 24.52
C TRP A 61 3.40 -0.41 24.45
N THR A 62 3.36 -1.56 25.09
CA THR A 62 2.17 -2.39 25.17
C THR A 62 2.12 -3.01 26.57
N GLU A 63 0.96 -2.96 27.21
CA GLU A 63 0.75 -3.62 28.46
C GLU A 63 -0.43 -4.56 28.37
N ASP A 64 -0.20 -5.81 28.77
CA ASP A 64 -1.21 -6.86 28.73
C ASP A 64 -1.62 -7.16 30.18
N LEU A 65 -2.76 -6.63 30.59
CA LEU A 65 -3.25 -6.75 31.97
C LEU A 65 -4.24 -7.89 32.15
#